data_45d31e52f447ed254e94c8194d59f26d
#
_entry.id   45d31e52f447ed254e94c8194d59f26d
#
_cell.length_a   1.000
_cell.length_b   1.000
_cell.length_c   1.000
_cell.angle_alpha   90.00
_cell.angle_beta   90.00
_cell.angle_gamma   90.00
#
_symmetry.space_group_name_H-M   'P 1'
#
loop_
_entity.id
_entity.type
_entity.pdbx_description
1 polymer ?
#
loop_
_entity_poly.entity_id
_entity_poly.type
_entity_poly.pdbx_seq_one_letter_code
_entity_poly.pdbx_strand_id
1 'polypeptide(L)'
;MSYLLPPVIYLESKDFTSSGNLKHFKDRTCVVMIQANYCGHCTTAKPFFQKFAENNKSVVCLTIQGDGDDPDVKKMVNLITKIKPSFQGFPDYLLYKNGKLVEKEINGRTEEALVEFIN
;
A
#
# COMPACT_ATOMS: atom_id res chain seq x y z
N MET A 1 -10.51 -4.89 15.66
CA MET A 1 -10.08 -4.60 14.29
C MET A 1 -9.48 -3.21 14.23
N SER A 2 -8.29 -3.08 13.64
CA SER A 2 -7.61 -1.79 13.55
C SER A 2 -7.85 -1.16 12.18
N TYR A 3 -8.20 0.11 12.18
CA TYR A 3 -8.31 0.90 10.95
C TYR A 3 -7.14 1.87 10.87
N LEU A 4 -6.67 2.10 9.65
CA LEU A 4 -5.72 3.18 9.39
C LEU A 4 -6.49 4.50 9.29
N LEU A 5 -5.95 5.52 9.93
CA LEU A 5 -6.57 6.83 10.05
C LEU A 5 -5.82 7.85 9.19
N PRO A 6 -6.40 9.02 8.91
CA PRO A 6 -5.65 10.09 8.24
C PRO A 6 -4.30 10.31 8.94
N PRO A 7 -3.22 10.61 8.22
CA PRO A 7 -3.19 10.97 6.80
C PRO A 7 -3.16 9.79 5.80
N VAL A 8 -3.38 8.56 6.23
CA VAL A 8 -3.47 7.41 5.32
C VAL A 8 -4.79 7.47 4.56
N ILE A 9 -4.73 7.28 3.24
CA ILE A 9 -5.89 7.36 2.36
C ILE A 9 -6.19 5.98 1.81
N TYR A 10 -7.46 5.57 1.87
CA TYR A 10 -7.93 4.31 1.29
C TYR A 10 -8.21 4.48 -0.20
N LEU A 11 -7.70 3.55 -1.00
CA LEU A 11 -7.89 3.56 -2.45
C LEU A 11 -8.72 2.37 -2.92
N GLU A 12 -9.27 2.52 -4.13
CA GLU A 12 -10.01 1.49 -4.85
C GLU A 12 -9.34 1.23 -6.20
N SER A 13 -9.83 0.24 -6.95
CA SER A 13 -9.23 -0.12 -8.25
C SER A 13 -9.29 1.03 -9.26
N LYS A 14 -10.31 1.89 -9.17
CA LYS A 14 -10.45 3.06 -10.06
C LYS A 14 -9.31 4.07 -9.92
N ASP A 15 -8.56 4.01 -8.82
CA ASP A 15 -7.45 4.93 -8.55
C ASP A 15 -6.15 4.51 -9.24
N PHE A 16 -6.17 3.38 -9.95
CA PHE A 16 -5.02 2.83 -10.64
C PHE A 16 -5.30 2.69 -12.13
N THR A 17 -4.25 2.83 -12.94
CA THR A 17 -4.35 2.51 -14.38
C THR A 17 -4.35 0.99 -14.57
N SER A 18 -4.67 0.52 -15.77
CA SER A 18 -4.65 -0.91 -16.08
C SER A 18 -3.24 -1.52 -15.98
N SER A 19 -2.21 -0.70 -16.09
CA SER A 19 -0.82 -1.12 -15.92
C SER A 19 -0.34 -1.01 -14.47
N GLY A 20 -1.20 -0.59 -13.54
CA GLY A 20 -0.90 -0.54 -12.12
C GLY A 20 -0.24 0.74 -11.64
N ASN A 21 -0.21 1.79 -12.44
CA ASN A 21 0.28 3.09 -12.00
C ASN A 21 -0.83 3.86 -11.30
N LEU A 22 -0.44 4.80 -10.44
CA LEU A 22 -1.40 5.67 -9.75
C LEU A 22 -1.94 6.73 -10.69
N LYS A 23 -3.23 7.04 -10.55
CA LYS A 23 -3.88 8.16 -11.26
C LYS A 23 -3.76 9.48 -10.50
N HIS A 24 -3.33 9.44 -9.24
CA HIS A 24 -3.24 10.57 -8.34
C HIS A 24 -1.83 10.69 -7.79
N PHE A 25 -1.49 11.86 -7.21
CA PHE A 25 -0.21 12.10 -6.56
C PHE A 25 0.98 11.85 -7.48
N LYS A 26 0.85 12.28 -8.74
CA LYS A 26 1.84 12.00 -9.78
C LYS A 26 3.15 12.77 -9.63
N ASP A 27 3.21 13.70 -8.70
CA ASP A 27 4.39 14.49 -8.38
C ASP A 27 4.97 14.12 -7.00
N ARG A 28 4.52 13.00 -6.41
CA ARG A 28 4.86 12.64 -5.05
C ARG A 28 5.41 11.23 -4.97
N THR A 29 6.15 10.97 -3.88
CA THR A 29 6.50 9.60 -3.48
C THR A 29 5.33 9.05 -2.66
N CYS A 30 4.86 7.85 -3.02
CA CYS A 30 3.74 7.22 -2.35
C CYS A 30 4.11 5.80 -1.93
N VAL A 31 3.61 5.39 -0.77
CA VAL A 31 3.69 4.00 -0.32
C VAL A 31 2.27 3.48 -0.17
N VAL A 32 2.00 2.33 -0.76
CA VAL A 32 0.70 1.66 -0.65
C VAL A 32 0.87 0.41 0.21
N MET A 33 0.15 0.34 1.32
CA MET A 33 0.06 -0.88 2.13
C MET A 33 -1.09 -1.73 1.62
N ILE A 34 -0.77 -2.95 1.22
CA ILE A 34 -1.76 -3.95 0.82
C ILE A 34 -2.13 -4.71 2.08
N GLN A 35 -3.36 -4.60 2.52
CA GLN A 35 -3.83 -5.18 3.78
C GLN A 35 -5.06 -6.06 3.62
N ALA A 36 -5.33 -6.85 4.65
CA ALA A 36 -6.52 -7.66 4.76
C ALA A 36 -7.10 -7.50 6.16
N ASN A 37 -8.44 -7.66 6.30
CA ASN A 37 -9.10 -7.51 7.59
C ASN A 37 -8.77 -8.65 8.55
N TYR A 38 -8.77 -9.88 8.02
CA TYR A 38 -8.51 -11.08 8.83
C TYR A 38 -7.05 -11.49 8.71
N CYS A 39 -6.16 -10.61 9.19
CA CYS A 39 -4.73 -10.79 9.04
C CYS A 39 -4.03 -10.29 10.30
N GLY A 40 -3.52 -11.23 11.11
CA GLY A 40 -2.80 -10.89 12.34
C GLY A 40 -1.54 -10.07 12.07
N HIS A 41 -0.83 -10.37 10.99
CA HIS A 41 0.37 -9.62 10.61
C HIS A 41 0.03 -8.19 10.19
N CYS A 42 -1.12 -7.99 9.54
CA CYS A 42 -1.58 -6.64 9.20
C CYS A 42 -1.91 -5.84 10.45
N THR A 43 -2.58 -6.45 11.41
CA THR A 43 -2.91 -5.80 12.68
C THR A 43 -1.65 -5.33 13.40
N THR A 44 -0.59 -6.13 13.38
CA THR A 44 0.70 -5.76 13.97
C THR A 44 1.40 -4.67 13.16
N ALA A 45 1.31 -4.69 11.84
CA ALA A 45 2.01 -3.76 10.96
C ALA A 45 1.34 -2.39 10.87
N LYS A 46 0.02 -2.31 11.02
CA LYS A 46 -0.72 -1.05 10.85
C LYS A 46 -0.24 0.09 11.75
N PRO A 47 0.05 -0.11 13.05
CA PRO A 47 0.56 0.99 13.88
C PRO A 47 1.87 1.58 13.36
N PHE A 48 2.77 0.75 12.81
CA PHE A 48 4.03 1.23 12.24
C PHE A 48 3.78 2.07 10.99
N PHE A 49 2.87 1.61 10.14
CA PHE A 49 2.51 2.34 8.93
C PHE A 49 1.83 3.67 9.27
N GLN A 50 0.93 3.66 10.25
CA GLN A 50 0.26 4.86 10.74
C GLN A 50 1.26 5.89 11.26
N LYS A 51 2.22 5.47 12.07
CA LYS A 51 3.27 6.35 12.59
C LYS A 51 4.17 6.88 11.47
N PHE A 52 4.52 6.02 10.52
CA PHE A 52 5.31 6.44 9.37
C PHE A 52 4.58 7.56 8.61
N ALA A 53 3.28 7.40 8.37
CA ALA A 53 2.48 8.40 7.68
C ALA A 53 2.45 9.73 8.44
N GLU A 54 2.30 9.67 9.77
CA GLU A 54 2.25 10.86 10.62
C GLU A 54 3.60 11.58 10.70
N ASN A 55 4.69 10.82 10.67
CA ASN A 55 6.04 11.35 10.84
C ASN A 55 6.72 11.75 9.52
N ASN A 56 6.16 11.37 8.38
CA ASN A 56 6.77 11.59 7.06
C ASN A 56 5.75 12.19 6.08
N LYS A 57 5.31 13.40 6.35
CA LYS A 57 4.20 14.03 5.61
C LYS A 57 4.55 14.41 4.18
N SER A 58 5.82 14.38 3.81
CA SER A 58 6.24 14.55 2.42
C SER A 58 5.93 13.31 1.57
N VAL A 59 5.69 12.16 2.20
CA VAL A 59 5.32 10.91 1.55
C VAL A 59 3.81 10.73 1.70
N VAL A 60 3.14 10.37 0.59
CA VAL A 60 1.71 10.05 0.63
C VAL A 60 1.56 8.57 0.96
N CYS A 61 0.88 8.28 2.04
CA CYS A 61 0.63 6.91 2.48
C CYS A 61 -0.79 6.50 2.13
N LEU A 62 -0.89 5.39 1.41
CA LEU A 62 -2.13 4.88 0.85
C LEU A 62 -2.32 3.44 1.28
N THR A 63 -3.56 2.97 1.27
CA THR A 63 -3.83 1.57 1.57
C THR A 63 -4.94 1.04 0.69
N ILE A 64 -4.84 -0.25 0.36
CA ILE A 64 -5.85 -1.00 -0.37
C ILE A 64 -6.17 -2.26 0.39
N GLN A 65 -7.43 -2.67 0.32
CA GLN A 65 -7.88 -3.89 0.97
C GLN A 65 -7.87 -5.05 -0.01
N GLY A 66 -7.30 -6.16 0.41
CA GLY A 66 -7.13 -7.34 -0.44
C GLY A 66 -8.03 -8.51 -0.10
N ASP A 67 -8.97 -8.36 0.86
CA ASP A 67 -9.90 -9.42 1.22
C ASP A 67 -11.33 -8.89 1.30
N GLY A 68 -12.29 -9.81 1.18
CA GLY A 68 -13.72 -9.50 1.24
C GLY A 68 -14.43 -9.89 -0.04
N ASP A 69 -15.75 -9.72 -0.04
CA ASP A 69 -16.63 -10.14 -1.14
C ASP A 69 -16.91 -9.02 -2.13
N ASP A 70 -16.46 -7.81 -1.88
CA ASP A 70 -16.68 -6.67 -2.76
C ASP A 70 -16.02 -6.95 -4.12
N PRO A 71 -16.76 -6.78 -5.24
CA PRO A 71 -16.16 -6.96 -6.58
C PRO A 71 -14.92 -6.11 -6.82
N ASP A 72 -14.84 -4.93 -6.23
CA ASP A 72 -13.66 -4.07 -6.36
C ASP A 72 -12.43 -4.69 -5.73
N VAL A 73 -12.58 -5.38 -4.60
CA VAL A 73 -11.47 -6.09 -3.94
C VAL A 73 -10.91 -7.15 -4.89
N LYS A 74 -11.76 -7.88 -5.59
CA LYS A 74 -11.30 -8.89 -6.56
C LYS A 74 -10.53 -8.27 -7.71
N LYS A 75 -10.98 -7.11 -8.20
CA LYS A 75 -10.23 -6.36 -9.22
C LYS A 75 -8.87 -5.94 -8.71
N MET A 76 -8.79 -5.46 -7.46
CA MET A 76 -7.53 -5.07 -6.85
C MET A 76 -6.56 -6.24 -6.72
N VAL A 77 -7.03 -7.38 -6.24
CA VAL A 77 -6.19 -8.58 -6.10
C VAL A 77 -5.65 -9.02 -7.46
N ASN A 78 -6.49 -9.03 -8.48
CA ASN A 78 -6.06 -9.38 -9.84
C ASN A 78 -4.99 -8.40 -10.35
N LEU A 79 -5.17 -7.11 -10.10
CA LEU A 79 -4.19 -6.12 -10.50
C LEU A 79 -2.86 -6.30 -9.75
N ILE A 80 -2.93 -6.51 -8.43
CA ILE A 80 -1.74 -6.70 -7.59
C ILE A 80 -0.93 -7.90 -8.07
N THR A 81 -1.57 -9.03 -8.31
CA THR A 81 -0.86 -10.23 -8.76
C THR A 81 -0.22 -10.06 -10.13
N LYS A 82 -0.79 -9.20 -10.96
CA LYS A 82 -0.24 -8.87 -12.27
C LYS A 82 0.99 -7.95 -12.17
N ILE A 83 0.92 -6.90 -11.34
CA ILE A 83 1.98 -5.89 -11.24
C ILE A 83 3.08 -6.27 -10.25
N LYS A 84 2.79 -7.19 -9.33
CA LYS A 84 3.75 -7.67 -8.34
C LYS A 84 3.66 -9.19 -8.24
N PRO A 85 4.28 -9.93 -9.18
CA PRO A 85 4.22 -11.40 -9.16
C PRO A 85 4.80 -12.03 -7.89
N SER A 86 5.66 -11.31 -7.17
CA SER A 86 6.22 -11.77 -5.90
C SER A 86 5.24 -11.68 -4.73
N PHE A 87 4.06 -11.09 -4.93
CA PHE A 87 3.06 -10.96 -3.88
C PHE A 87 2.60 -12.35 -3.41
N GLN A 88 2.74 -12.61 -2.10
CA GLN A 88 2.45 -13.92 -1.52
C GLN A 88 1.51 -13.86 -0.33
N GLY A 89 1.13 -12.68 0.11
CA GLY A 89 0.25 -12.53 1.26
C GLY A 89 0.30 -11.14 1.88
N PHE A 90 -0.40 -10.99 2.98
CA PHE A 90 -0.61 -9.70 3.64
C PHE A 90 0.20 -9.60 4.93
N PRO A 91 0.68 -8.39 5.28
CA PRO A 91 0.67 -7.19 4.46
C PRO A 91 1.80 -7.20 3.43
N ASP A 92 1.63 -6.46 2.36
CA ASP A 92 2.71 -6.18 1.41
C ASP A 92 2.66 -4.70 1.05
N TYR A 93 3.67 -4.20 0.38
CA TYR A 93 3.81 -2.77 0.14
C TYR A 93 4.24 -2.52 -1.29
N LEU A 94 3.72 -1.42 -1.85
CA LEU A 94 4.09 -0.94 -3.18
C LEU A 94 4.68 0.46 -3.04
N LEU A 95 5.69 0.75 -3.85
CA LEU A 95 6.32 2.07 -3.90
C LEU A 95 6.00 2.72 -5.24
N TYR A 96 5.57 3.97 -5.18
CA TYR A 96 5.30 4.78 -6.36
C TYR A 96 6.11 6.06 -6.30
N LYS A 97 6.72 6.42 -7.43
CA LYS A 97 7.40 7.71 -7.58
C LYS A 97 6.89 8.37 -8.86
N ASN A 98 6.39 9.60 -8.71
CA ASN A 98 5.78 10.34 -9.82
C ASN A 98 4.65 9.58 -10.51
N GLY A 99 3.85 8.88 -9.71
CA GLY A 99 2.71 8.09 -10.19
C GLY A 99 3.06 6.73 -10.74
N LYS A 100 4.35 6.40 -10.86
CA LYS A 100 4.81 5.15 -11.48
C LYS A 100 5.26 4.14 -10.44
N LEU A 101 4.85 2.88 -10.63
CA LEU A 101 5.28 1.78 -9.78
C LEU A 101 6.78 1.57 -9.89
N VAL A 102 7.43 1.51 -8.73
CA VAL A 102 8.86 1.18 -8.63
C VAL A 102 8.98 -0.28 -8.19
N GLU A 103 9.75 -1.07 -8.94
CA GLU A 103 10.00 -2.46 -8.57
C GLU A 103 11.03 -2.49 -7.43
N LYS A 104 10.52 -2.65 -6.22
CA LYS A 104 11.35 -2.72 -5.04
C LYS A 104 10.62 -3.49 -3.95
N GLU A 105 11.33 -4.35 -3.25
CA GLU A 105 10.79 -5.09 -2.11
C GLU A 105 11.13 -4.37 -0.82
N ILE A 106 10.16 -4.33 0.10
CA ILE A 106 10.41 -3.80 1.43
C ILE A 106 11.10 -4.87 2.29
N ASN A 107 11.97 -4.43 3.17
CA ASN A 107 12.76 -5.33 4.03
C ASN A 107 12.25 -5.28 5.48
N GLY A 108 10.96 -5.45 5.67
CA GLY A 108 10.34 -5.46 7.00
C GLY A 108 9.06 -4.64 7.05
N ARG A 109 8.56 -4.40 8.26
CA ARG A 109 7.26 -3.74 8.50
C ARG A 109 7.36 -2.60 9.52
N THR A 110 8.58 -2.23 9.91
CA THR A 110 8.82 -1.17 10.88
C THR A 110 8.89 0.19 10.18
N GLU A 111 8.88 1.28 10.96
CA GLU A 111 9.08 2.62 10.40
C GLU A 111 10.43 2.72 9.67
N GLU A 112 11.48 2.13 10.25
CA GLU A 112 12.82 2.14 9.63
C GLU A 112 12.82 1.43 8.28
N ALA A 113 12.13 0.29 8.18
CA ALA A 113 11.99 -0.43 6.91
C ALA A 113 11.26 0.42 5.87
N LEU A 114 10.25 1.17 6.28
CA LEU A 114 9.51 2.08 5.40
C LEU A 114 10.37 3.24 4.94
N VAL A 115 11.19 3.81 5.84
CA VAL A 115 12.13 4.88 5.48
C VAL A 115 13.14 4.39 4.44
N GLU A 116 13.68 3.21 4.61
CA GLU A 116 14.59 2.61 3.63
C GLU A 116 13.89 2.34 2.30
N PHE A 117 12.63 1.92 2.37
CA PHE A 117 11.85 1.57 1.19
C PHE A 117 11.66 2.75 0.24
N ILE A 118 11.48 3.95 0.78
CA ILE A 118 11.26 5.17 -0.01
C ILE A 118 12.55 5.81 -0.54
N ASN A 119 13.69 5.37 -0.07
CA ASN A 119 14.99 5.95 -0.47
C ASN A 119 15.58 5.33 -1.73
#